data_f1760b75cf252efca2e3beadd29cf2f6
#
_entry.id   f1760b75cf252efca2e3beadd29cf2f6
#
_cell.length_a   1.000
_cell.length_b   1.000
_cell.length_c   1.000
_cell.angle_alpha   90.00
_cell.angle_beta   90.00
_cell.angle_gamma   90.00
#
_symmetry.space_group_name_H-M   'P 1'
#
loop_
_entity.id
_entity.type
_entity.pdbx_description
1 polymer ?
#
loop_
_entity_poly.entity_id
_entity_poly.type
_entity_poly.pdbx_seq_one_letter_code
_entity_poly.pdbx_strand_id
1 'polypeptide(L)'
;PEVDLPSLTVVTRWQGASPKAVQRSLTRPIEEAVRNVHGVESVRSTSRASESLVEGEFRREVDLDFARLHLSEQLGAIRRDLPINATPPTIQPFVPEEFQTEQFFTFSVESPLSPNELREMAEKWIVPQVLAVDGVADAQVRGGARPLLEIVLDRQLLELYGIKADEVFTAVNRLDERSGAGAIRERGLEKLVALREPVDVARMERAIVGYRGSRAFELAELGEVRASFEDPGYFVRSNGRNVIQIQVEKRSGANSVGVSRSLREALPRIEQRTPSQVVLKVEEDEGRDLEEKLRDLVGRSIAILILLFLLLVLTLRRVQLTAIVVASILVSLVICLSLFYFLGLSVNFITISGLTVCFGMLLDNSILVLDSIHRRIEALGRAEKAGLSRRSKIRVARESVVAGTGDVMFPILATTLTTVVAFFSFIFLSGRLALYY
;
A
#
# COMPACT_ATOMS: atom_id res chain seq x y z
N PRO A 1 4.75 7.20 -1.20
CA PRO A 1 3.50 7.89 -1.31
C PRO A 1 2.50 6.92 -1.91
N GLU A 2 1.46 6.58 -1.16
CA GLU A 2 0.33 5.88 -1.73
C GLU A 2 -0.28 6.84 -2.73
N VAL A 3 -0.15 6.48 -3.99
CA VAL A 3 -0.81 7.20 -5.07
C VAL A 3 -2.18 6.55 -5.18
N ASP A 4 -3.20 7.22 -4.65
CA ASP A 4 -4.58 6.85 -4.86
C ASP A 4 -4.91 7.10 -6.34
N LEU A 5 -4.64 6.09 -7.16
CA LEU A 5 -5.14 6.07 -8.52
C LEU A 5 -6.63 5.73 -8.47
N PRO A 6 -7.48 6.52 -9.09
CA PRO A 6 -8.90 6.21 -9.16
C PRO A 6 -9.13 5.05 -10.14
N SER A 7 -8.60 3.87 -9.82
CA SER A 7 -8.73 2.69 -10.67
C SER A 7 -8.95 1.41 -9.86
N LEU A 8 -9.75 0.52 -10.42
CA LEU A 8 -10.06 -0.79 -9.85
C LEU A 8 -9.71 -1.87 -10.87
N THR A 9 -9.10 -2.94 -10.41
CA THR A 9 -8.76 -4.10 -11.22
C THR A 9 -9.61 -5.30 -10.83
N VAL A 10 -10.22 -5.95 -11.79
CA VAL A 10 -10.94 -7.20 -11.62
C VAL A 10 -10.05 -8.35 -12.09
N VAL A 11 -9.75 -9.25 -11.16
CA VAL A 11 -8.95 -10.45 -11.43
C VAL A 11 -9.86 -11.67 -11.40
N THR A 12 -9.77 -12.52 -12.43
CA THR A 12 -10.53 -13.76 -12.53
C THR A 12 -9.66 -14.85 -13.14
N ARG A 13 -9.68 -16.04 -12.56
CA ARG A 13 -8.86 -17.16 -13.02
C ARG A 13 -9.75 -18.29 -13.54
N TRP A 14 -9.32 -18.90 -14.64
CA TRP A 14 -9.93 -20.08 -15.23
C TRP A 14 -8.85 -21.07 -15.63
N GLN A 15 -8.53 -21.95 -14.73
CA GLN A 15 -7.40 -22.86 -14.87
C GLN A 15 -7.49 -23.73 -16.13
N GLY A 16 -6.41 -23.82 -16.89
CA GLY A 16 -6.33 -24.59 -18.13
C GLY A 16 -6.93 -23.91 -19.36
N ALA A 17 -7.52 -22.73 -19.24
CA ALA A 17 -8.10 -22.01 -20.36
C ALA A 17 -7.03 -21.31 -21.23
N SER A 18 -7.16 -21.38 -22.55
CA SER A 18 -6.32 -20.62 -23.47
C SER A 18 -6.62 -19.12 -23.41
N PRO A 19 -5.68 -18.23 -23.78
CA PRO A 19 -5.90 -16.77 -23.77
C PRO A 19 -7.15 -16.36 -24.58
N LYS A 20 -7.42 -17.00 -25.71
CA LYS A 20 -8.61 -16.73 -26.52
C LYS A 20 -9.92 -17.16 -25.83
N ALA A 21 -9.90 -18.28 -25.11
CA ALA A 21 -11.06 -18.72 -24.33
C ALA A 21 -11.30 -17.78 -23.16
N VAL A 22 -10.24 -17.39 -22.43
CA VAL A 22 -10.28 -16.38 -21.36
C VAL A 22 -10.85 -15.07 -21.88
N GLN A 23 -10.34 -14.56 -23.00
CA GLN A 23 -10.81 -13.32 -23.61
C GLN A 23 -12.32 -13.37 -23.91
N ARG A 24 -12.79 -14.45 -24.53
CA ARG A 24 -14.19 -14.54 -24.98
C ARG A 24 -15.16 -14.74 -23.82
N SER A 25 -14.81 -15.61 -22.86
CA SER A 25 -15.76 -16.09 -21.85
C SER A 25 -15.60 -15.44 -20.49
N LEU A 26 -14.47 -14.78 -20.21
CA LEU A 26 -14.24 -14.04 -18.97
C LEU A 26 -14.05 -12.56 -19.20
N THR A 27 -13.03 -12.20 -20.02
CA THR A 27 -12.61 -10.80 -20.14
C THR A 27 -13.70 -9.91 -20.71
N ARG A 28 -14.35 -10.31 -21.80
CA ARG A 28 -15.43 -9.52 -22.43
C ARG A 28 -16.62 -9.23 -21.51
N PRO A 29 -17.25 -10.23 -20.87
CA PRO A 29 -18.36 -9.97 -19.93
C PRO A 29 -17.94 -9.05 -18.78
N ILE A 30 -16.71 -9.22 -18.26
CA ILE A 30 -16.18 -8.39 -17.17
C ILE A 30 -15.90 -6.96 -17.66
N GLU A 31 -15.34 -6.76 -18.86
CA GLU A 31 -15.15 -5.45 -19.47
C GLU A 31 -16.49 -4.68 -19.59
N GLU A 32 -17.54 -5.36 -20.04
CA GLU A 32 -18.87 -4.77 -20.15
C GLU A 32 -19.41 -4.36 -18.77
N ALA A 33 -19.24 -5.23 -17.76
CA ALA A 33 -19.64 -4.93 -16.39
C ALA A 33 -18.87 -3.72 -15.82
N VAL A 34 -17.55 -3.64 -16.01
CA VAL A 34 -16.72 -2.52 -15.57
C VAL A 34 -17.13 -1.22 -16.28
N ARG A 35 -17.36 -1.29 -17.60
CA ARG A 35 -17.75 -0.11 -18.42
C ARG A 35 -19.09 0.49 -18.00
N ASN A 36 -19.99 -0.33 -17.46
CA ASN A 36 -21.30 0.11 -17.00
C ASN A 36 -21.29 0.77 -15.62
N VAL A 37 -20.14 0.79 -14.92
CA VAL A 37 -20.01 1.48 -13.64
C VAL A 37 -19.93 2.99 -13.87
N HIS A 38 -20.71 3.74 -13.10
CA HIS A 38 -20.72 5.19 -13.22
C HIS A 38 -19.35 5.80 -12.92
N GLY A 39 -18.90 6.69 -13.80
CA GLY A 39 -17.65 7.42 -13.63
C GLY A 39 -16.42 6.74 -14.22
N VAL A 40 -16.54 5.59 -14.86
CA VAL A 40 -15.45 4.95 -15.62
C VAL A 40 -15.09 5.83 -16.82
N GLU A 41 -13.82 6.16 -16.95
CA GLU A 41 -13.24 6.95 -18.04
C GLU A 41 -12.62 6.06 -19.11
N SER A 42 -11.87 5.04 -18.67
CA SER A 42 -11.26 4.07 -19.57
C SER A 42 -11.31 2.64 -19.00
N VAL A 43 -11.33 1.63 -19.89
CA VAL A 43 -11.21 0.22 -19.51
C VAL A 43 -10.10 -0.41 -20.31
N ARG A 44 -9.16 -1.02 -19.62
CA ARG A 44 -8.05 -1.78 -20.21
C ARG A 44 -8.12 -3.22 -19.73
N SER A 45 -7.79 -4.18 -20.58
CA SER A 45 -7.80 -5.58 -20.18
C SER A 45 -6.60 -6.35 -20.70
N THR A 46 -6.25 -7.38 -19.98
CA THR A 46 -5.21 -8.34 -20.37
C THR A 46 -5.73 -9.76 -20.17
N SER A 47 -5.71 -10.57 -21.24
CA SER A 47 -6.08 -11.98 -21.20
C SER A 47 -4.82 -12.84 -21.36
N ARG A 48 -4.50 -13.59 -20.31
CA ARG A 48 -3.38 -14.56 -20.29
C ARG A 48 -3.93 -15.99 -20.24
N ALA A 49 -3.05 -16.98 -20.36
CA ALA A 49 -3.44 -18.36 -20.09
C ALA A 49 -3.93 -18.47 -18.64
N SER A 50 -5.14 -19.00 -18.47
CA SER A 50 -5.79 -19.19 -17.17
C SER A 50 -6.16 -17.93 -16.39
N GLU A 51 -5.93 -16.70 -16.88
CA GLU A 51 -6.16 -15.48 -16.11
C GLU A 51 -6.69 -14.33 -16.97
N SER A 52 -7.67 -13.63 -16.43
CA SER A 52 -8.22 -12.37 -16.93
C SER A 52 -7.98 -11.25 -15.95
N LEU A 53 -7.43 -10.14 -16.43
CA LEU A 53 -7.25 -8.87 -15.71
C LEU A 53 -8.03 -7.81 -16.46
N VAL A 54 -8.94 -7.13 -15.77
CA VAL A 54 -9.70 -6.01 -16.33
C VAL A 54 -9.57 -4.82 -15.41
N GLU A 55 -8.97 -3.75 -15.90
CA GLU A 55 -8.71 -2.50 -15.20
C GLU A 55 -9.71 -1.44 -15.65
N GLY A 56 -10.42 -0.85 -14.71
CA GLY A 56 -11.27 0.32 -14.91
C GLY A 56 -10.66 1.55 -14.27
N GLU A 57 -10.42 2.59 -15.08
CA GLU A 57 -9.94 3.89 -14.64
C GLU A 57 -11.13 4.82 -14.45
N PHE A 58 -11.22 5.49 -13.30
CA PHE A 58 -12.33 6.34 -12.90
C PHE A 58 -11.93 7.81 -12.91
N ARG A 59 -12.89 8.70 -13.04
CA ARG A 59 -12.68 10.13 -12.86
C ARG A 59 -12.32 10.44 -11.41
N ARG A 60 -11.44 11.41 -11.17
CA ARG A 60 -10.93 11.79 -9.83
C ARG A 60 -12.01 12.17 -8.81
N GLU A 61 -13.17 12.59 -9.29
CA GLU A 61 -14.31 13.05 -8.48
C GLU A 61 -15.14 11.87 -7.94
N VAL A 62 -14.86 10.64 -8.39
CA VAL A 62 -15.65 9.45 -8.07
C VAL A 62 -15.13 8.86 -6.74
N ASP A 63 -16.06 8.63 -5.82
CA ASP A 63 -15.79 7.84 -4.62
C ASP A 63 -15.55 6.37 -5.00
N LEU A 64 -14.31 5.91 -4.80
CA LEU A 64 -13.88 4.56 -5.16
C LEU A 64 -14.57 3.47 -4.35
N ASP A 65 -14.94 3.73 -3.11
CA ASP A 65 -15.66 2.76 -2.29
C ASP A 65 -17.07 2.54 -2.84
N PHE A 66 -17.73 3.60 -3.28
CA PHE A 66 -19.03 3.51 -3.94
C PHE A 66 -18.91 2.85 -5.33
N ALA A 67 -17.88 3.19 -6.12
CA ALA A 67 -17.60 2.56 -7.40
C ALA A 67 -17.33 1.05 -7.24
N ARG A 68 -16.57 0.66 -6.22
CA ARG A 68 -16.29 -0.73 -5.87
C ARG A 68 -17.56 -1.51 -5.50
N LEU A 69 -18.45 -0.91 -4.73
CA LEU A 69 -19.72 -1.54 -4.38
C LEU A 69 -20.56 -1.78 -5.64
N HIS A 70 -20.73 -0.76 -6.47
CA HIS A 70 -21.49 -0.86 -7.72
C HIS A 70 -20.87 -1.86 -8.70
N LEU A 71 -19.54 -1.89 -8.80
CA LEU A 71 -18.83 -2.90 -9.60
C LEU A 71 -19.09 -4.32 -9.06
N SER A 72 -19.09 -4.50 -7.75
CA SER A 72 -19.40 -5.79 -7.11
C SER A 72 -20.82 -6.27 -7.45
N GLU A 73 -21.80 -5.37 -7.47
CA GLU A 73 -23.17 -5.66 -7.90
C GLU A 73 -23.24 -6.09 -9.37
N GLN A 74 -22.56 -5.35 -10.27
CA GLN A 74 -22.50 -5.68 -11.70
C GLN A 74 -21.83 -7.04 -11.94
N LEU A 75 -20.74 -7.34 -11.26
CA LEU A 75 -20.05 -8.62 -11.33
C LEU A 75 -20.90 -9.76 -10.76
N GLY A 76 -21.68 -9.51 -9.72
CA GLY A 76 -22.67 -10.45 -9.19
C GLY A 76 -23.75 -10.82 -10.20
N ALA A 77 -24.22 -9.86 -10.99
CA ALA A 77 -25.22 -10.07 -12.01
C ALA A 77 -24.75 -10.99 -13.16
N ILE A 78 -23.50 -10.82 -13.60
CA ILE A 78 -22.91 -11.61 -14.72
C ILE A 78 -22.34 -12.98 -14.25
N ARG A 79 -22.34 -13.28 -12.96
CA ARG A 79 -21.70 -14.50 -12.41
C ARG A 79 -22.24 -15.80 -13.04
N ARG A 80 -23.53 -15.81 -13.44
CA ARG A 80 -24.15 -16.97 -14.07
C ARG A 80 -23.71 -17.19 -15.53
N ASP A 81 -23.22 -16.12 -16.16
CA ASP A 81 -22.77 -16.15 -17.55
C ASP A 81 -21.28 -16.54 -17.67
N LEU A 82 -20.55 -16.54 -16.53
CA LEU A 82 -19.17 -16.96 -16.48
C LEU A 82 -19.03 -18.48 -16.42
N PRO A 83 -17.94 -19.07 -16.94
CA PRO A 83 -17.69 -20.50 -16.87
C PRO A 83 -17.73 -21.03 -15.43
N ILE A 84 -18.36 -22.19 -15.23
CA ILE A 84 -18.57 -22.82 -13.91
C ILE A 84 -17.25 -23.06 -13.17
N ASN A 85 -16.16 -23.35 -13.91
CA ASN A 85 -14.83 -23.61 -13.34
C ASN A 85 -13.96 -22.37 -13.21
N ALA A 86 -14.51 -21.19 -13.47
CA ALA A 86 -13.79 -19.92 -13.22
C ALA A 86 -13.96 -19.49 -11.76
N THR A 87 -12.88 -18.95 -11.19
CA THR A 87 -12.96 -18.34 -9.85
C THR A 87 -13.90 -17.14 -9.87
N PRO A 88 -14.58 -16.83 -8.76
CA PRO A 88 -15.34 -15.60 -8.66
C PRO A 88 -14.45 -14.39 -8.98
N PRO A 89 -14.94 -13.39 -9.73
CA PRO A 89 -14.20 -12.14 -9.96
C PRO A 89 -13.87 -11.46 -8.65
N THR A 90 -12.60 -11.09 -8.46
CA THR A 90 -12.12 -10.39 -7.28
C THR A 90 -11.74 -8.97 -7.68
N ILE A 91 -12.30 -7.97 -6.96
CA ILE A 91 -12.00 -6.56 -7.17
C ILE A 91 -10.80 -6.19 -6.28
N GLN A 92 -9.76 -5.67 -6.89
CA GLN A 92 -8.57 -5.16 -6.22
C GLN A 92 -8.35 -3.70 -6.60
N PRO A 93 -7.84 -2.83 -5.70
CA PRO A 93 -7.36 -1.53 -6.11
C PRO A 93 -6.21 -1.74 -7.11
N PHE A 94 -6.23 -0.95 -8.18
CA PHE A 94 -5.12 -0.99 -9.13
C PHE A 94 -3.93 -0.24 -8.54
N VAL A 95 -2.79 -0.92 -8.51
CA VAL A 95 -1.50 -0.31 -8.24
C VAL A 95 -0.64 -0.54 -9.47
N PRO A 96 -0.18 0.51 -10.20
CA PRO A 96 0.73 0.35 -11.33
C PRO A 96 1.95 -0.47 -10.92
N GLU A 97 2.52 -1.27 -11.85
CA GLU A 97 3.71 -2.10 -11.57
C GLU A 97 4.87 -1.27 -11.01
N GLU A 98 4.98 0.00 -11.40
CA GLU A 98 6.00 0.94 -10.91
C GLU A 98 5.77 1.39 -9.44
N PHE A 99 4.54 1.24 -8.95
CA PHE A 99 4.12 1.56 -7.57
C PHE A 99 3.59 0.34 -6.82
N GLN A 100 3.59 -0.84 -7.45
CA GLN A 100 3.48 -2.09 -6.71
C GLN A 100 4.72 -2.15 -5.85
N THR A 101 4.60 -1.56 -4.67
CA THR A 101 5.62 -1.68 -3.66
C THR A 101 5.78 -3.17 -3.45
N GLU A 102 6.88 -3.68 -3.95
CA GLU A 102 7.30 -5.02 -3.66
C GLU A 102 7.24 -5.10 -2.14
N GLN A 103 6.14 -5.68 -1.63
CA GLN A 103 6.02 -6.22 -0.29
C GLN A 103 6.52 -5.28 0.82
N PHE A 104 5.59 -4.55 1.43
CA PHE A 104 5.87 -3.62 2.53
C PHE A 104 6.79 -4.20 3.61
N PHE A 105 6.57 -5.47 3.97
CA PHE A 105 7.36 -6.16 4.97
C PHE A 105 7.37 -7.65 4.66
N THR A 106 8.55 -8.22 4.49
CA THR A 106 8.71 -9.64 4.17
C THR A 106 9.66 -10.28 5.14
N PHE A 107 9.27 -11.45 5.65
CA PHE A 107 10.15 -12.25 6.49
C PHE A 107 10.04 -13.73 6.13
N SER A 108 11.15 -14.44 6.25
CA SER A 108 11.22 -15.88 6.09
C SER A 108 11.00 -16.58 7.40
N VAL A 109 10.41 -17.77 7.31
CA VAL A 109 10.21 -18.70 8.40
C VAL A 109 11.11 -19.91 8.16
N GLU A 110 12.11 -20.07 8.98
CA GLU A 110 13.05 -21.21 8.94
C GLU A 110 12.71 -22.20 10.06
N SER A 111 12.65 -23.49 9.75
CA SER A 111 12.40 -24.57 10.70
C SER A 111 12.94 -25.91 10.16
N PRO A 112 13.16 -26.93 11.00
CA PRO A 112 13.44 -28.29 10.56
C PRO A 112 12.28 -29.00 9.87
N LEU A 113 11.06 -28.46 9.94
CA LEU A 113 9.87 -29.02 9.32
C LEU A 113 9.96 -29.01 7.79
N SER A 114 9.20 -29.89 7.13
CA SER A 114 9.04 -29.83 5.69
C SER A 114 8.34 -28.50 5.27
N PRO A 115 8.55 -27.99 4.04
CA PRO A 115 7.94 -26.74 3.61
C PRO A 115 6.41 -26.75 3.70
N ASN A 116 5.76 -27.90 3.50
CA ASN A 116 4.31 -28.03 3.55
C ASN A 116 3.77 -27.96 4.97
N GLU A 117 4.41 -28.69 5.91
CA GLU A 117 4.08 -28.63 7.34
C GLU A 117 4.35 -27.23 7.91
N LEU A 118 5.44 -26.62 7.46
CA LEU A 118 5.81 -25.26 7.86
C LEU A 118 4.77 -24.24 7.38
N ARG A 119 4.23 -24.41 6.17
CA ARG A 119 3.14 -23.58 5.66
C ARG A 119 1.88 -23.71 6.51
N GLU A 120 1.45 -24.92 6.80
CA GLU A 120 0.26 -25.15 7.63
C GLU A 120 0.42 -24.54 9.02
N MET A 121 1.59 -24.74 9.62
CA MET A 121 1.93 -24.14 10.91
C MET A 121 1.93 -22.61 10.83
N ALA A 122 2.51 -22.02 9.79
CA ALA A 122 2.57 -20.58 9.60
C ALA A 122 1.16 -19.98 9.44
N GLU A 123 0.31 -20.59 8.58
CA GLU A 123 -1.08 -20.14 8.38
C GLU A 123 -1.92 -20.25 9.67
N LYS A 124 -1.65 -21.26 10.51
CA LYS A 124 -2.42 -21.49 11.74
C LYS A 124 -1.95 -20.66 12.94
N TRP A 125 -0.64 -20.46 13.09
CA TRP A 125 -0.05 -19.89 14.31
C TRP A 125 0.62 -18.52 14.10
N ILE A 126 1.25 -18.27 12.95
CA ILE A 126 2.00 -17.04 12.72
C ILE A 126 1.10 -15.97 12.10
N VAL A 127 0.42 -16.28 11.00
CA VAL A 127 -0.42 -15.34 10.26
C VAL A 127 -1.47 -14.64 11.14
N PRO A 128 -2.25 -15.33 12.00
CA PRO A 128 -3.22 -14.65 12.85
C PRO A 128 -2.60 -13.64 13.82
N GLN A 129 -1.38 -13.91 14.31
CA GLN A 129 -0.67 -12.99 15.20
C GLN A 129 -0.10 -11.79 14.45
N VAL A 130 0.33 -11.97 13.20
CA VAL A 130 0.77 -10.87 12.33
C VAL A 130 -0.41 -9.97 11.97
N LEU A 131 -1.56 -10.54 11.62
CA LEU A 131 -2.80 -9.80 11.33
C LEU A 131 -3.35 -9.03 12.55
N ALA A 132 -2.99 -9.46 13.76
CA ALA A 132 -3.37 -8.76 14.99
C ALA A 132 -2.53 -7.49 15.26
N VAL A 133 -1.44 -7.27 14.51
CA VAL A 133 -0.63 -6.06 14.61
C VAL A 133 -1.39 -4.90 13.98
N ASP A 134 -1.51 -3.80 14.72
CA ASP A 134 -2.25 -2.62 14.22
C ASP A 134 -1.57 -2.03 12.97
N GLY A 135 -2.40 -1.69 11.98
CA GLY A 135 -1.95 -1.20 10.69
C GLY A 135 -1.64 -2.28 9.64
N VAL A 136 -1.68 -3.57 9.97
CA VAL A 136 -1.58 -4.67 9.01
C VAL A 136 -2.94 -4.90 8.34
N ALA A 137 -2.94 -5.02 7.01
CA ALA A 137 -4.14 -5.33 6.21
C ALA A 137 -4.23 -6.81 5.88
N ASP A 138 -3.13 -7.40 5.42
CA ASP A 138 -3.07 -8.81 5.00
C ASP A 138 -1.69 -9.40 5.28
N ALA A 139 -1.62 -10.74 5.35
CA ALA A 139 -0.39 -11.49 5.51
C ALA A 139 -0.47 -12.78 4.69
N GLN A 140 0.28 -12.85 3.60
CA GLN A 140 0.25 -13.93 2.63
C GLN A 140 1.44 -14.86 2.81
N VAL A 141 1.17 -16.17 2.88
CA VAL A 141 2.22 -17.20 2.96
C VAL A 141 2.63 -17.60 1.55
N ARG A 142 3.92 -17.50 1.27
CA ARG A 142 4.57 -17.90 0.03
C ARG A 142 5.49 -19.10 0.26
N GLY A 143 5.48 -20.06 -0.68
CA GLY A 143 6.22 -21.33 -0.54
C GLY A 143 5.42 -22.41 0.17
N GLY A 144 5.90 -23.65 0.10
CA GLY A 144 5.15 -24.83 0.52
C GLY A 144 3.86 -25.04 -0.30
N ALA A 145 3.31 -26.21 -0.23
CA ALA A 145 2.06 -26.57 -0.89
C ALA A 145 0.92 -26.65 0.13
N ARG A 146 -0.28 -26.27 -0.27
CA ARG A 146 -1.48 -26.44 0.56
C ARG A 146 -1.93 -27.88 0.57
N PRO A 147 -2.36 -28.43 1.70
CA PRO A 147 -2.97 -29.74 1.73
C PRO A 147 -4.30 -29.72 0.97
N LEU A 148 -4.56 -30.75 0.18
CA LEU A 148 -5.81 -30.97 -0.52
C LEU A 148 -6.22 -32.45 -0.42
N LEU A 149 -7.50 -32.71 -0.68
CA LEU A 149 -8.02 -34.04 -0.90
C LEU A 149 -8.13 -34.26 -2.41
N GLU A 150 -7.36 -35.18 -2.93
CA GLU A 150 -7.39 -35.57 -4.34
C GLU A 150 -8.36 -36.73 -4.54
N ILE A 151 -9.31 -36.56 -5.44
CA ILE A 151 -10.29 -37.58 -5.78
C ILE A 151 -9.97 -38.08 -7.19
N VAL A 152 -9.54 -39.31 -7.29
CA VAL A 152 -9.24 -39.98 -8.56
C VAL A 152 -10.38 -40.90 -8.92
N LEU A 153 -11.21 -40.47 -9.87
CA LEU A 153 -12.38 -41.27 -10.32
C LEU A 153 -11.96 -42.32 -11.33
N ASP A 154 -12.51 -43.53 -11.18
CA ASP A 154 -12.35 -44.60 -12.16
C ASP A 154 -13.42 -44.48 -13.27
N ARG A 155 -12.95 -44.20 -14.48
CA ARG A 155 -13.82 -44.00 -15.63
C ARG A 155 -14.66 -45.26 -15.97
N GLN A 156 -14.10 -46.46 -15.80
CA GLN A 156 -14.80 -47.72 -16.11
C GLN A 156 -15.94 -47.94 -15.10
N LEU A 157 -15.72 -47.65 -13.82
CA LEU A 157 -16.77 -47.76 -12.81
C LEU A 157 -17.86 -46.70 -13.00
N LEU A 158 -17.52 -45.50 -13.38
CA LEU A 158 -18.50 -44.47 -13.74
C LEU A 158 -19.40 -44.89 -14.90
N GLU A 159 -18.81 -45.43 -15.98
CA GLU A 159 -19.54 -45.92 -17.15
C GLU A 159 -20.39 -47.14 -16.79
N LEU A 160 -19.86 -48.07 -15.98
CA LEU A 160 -20.57 -49.29 -15.55
C LEU A 160 -21.84 -48.96 -14.75
N TYR A 161 -21.74 -47.99 -13.81
CA TYR A 161 -22.89 -47.61 -12.98
C TYR A 161 -23.73 -46.47 -13.57
N GLY A 162 -23.34 -45.94 -14.72
CA GLY A 162 -24.02 -44.85 -15.42
C GLY A 162 -24.02 -43.54 -14.65
N ILE A 163 -23.02 -43.30 -13.78
CA ILE A 163 -22.85 -42.08 -12.99
C ILE A 163 -21.95 -41.12 -13.78
N LYS A 164 -22.37 -39.86 -13.90
CA LYS A 164 -21.58 -38.83 -14.58
C LYS A 164 -20.63 -38.17 -13.63
N ALA A 165 -19.44 -37.77 -14.11
CA ALA A 165 -18.47 -37.03 -13.32
C ALA A 165 -19.03 -35.73 -12.73
N ASP A 166 -19.93 -35.04 -13.47
CA ASP A 166 -20.60 -33.81 -12.99
C ASP A 166 -21.52 -34.07 -11.79
N GLU A 167 -22.13 -35.26 -11.69
CA GLU A 167 -22.94 -35.67 -10.54
C GLU A 167 -22.04 -35.77 -9.29
N VAL A 168 -20.88 -36.44 -9.45
CA VAL A 168 -19.87 -36.55 -8.38
C VAL A 168 -19.35 -35.19 -7.96
N PHE A 169 -18.98 -34.34 -8.91
CA PHE A 169 -18.51 -32.98 -8.65
C PHE A 169 -19.55 -32.16 -7.87
N THR A 170 -20.82 -32.23 -8.29
CA THR A 170 -21.91 -31.52 -7.60
C THR A 170 -22.13 -32.03 -6.19
N ALA A 171 -22.03 -33.34 -5.96
CA ALA A 171 -22.19 -33.93 -4.64
C ALA A 171 -21.04 -33.56 -3.71
N VAL A 172 -19.80 -33.59 -4.21
CA VAL A 172 -18.61 -33.19 -3.45
C VAL A 172 -18.66 -31.71 -3.05
N ASN A 173 -19.04 -30.82 -3.97
CA ASN A 173 -19.19 -29.39 -3.67
C ASN A 173 -20.24 -29.10 -2.60
N ARG A 174 -21.32 -29.88 -2.54
CA ARG A 174 -22.34 -29.74 -1.48
C ARG A 174 -21.80 -30.08 -0.09
N LEU A 175 -20.78 -30.93 0.01
CA LEU A 175 -20.14 -31.25 1.30
C LEU A 175 -19.31 -30.09 1.85
N ASP A 176 -18.79 -29.22 0.96
CA ASP A 176 -18.03 -28.03 1.35
C ASP A 176 -18.94 -26.79 1.56
N GLU A 177 -20.24 -26.90 1.21
CA GLU A 177 -21.19 -25.81 1.47
C GLU A 177 -21.33 -25.58 2.97
N ARG A 178 -21.05 -24.36 3.39
CA ARG A 178 -21.21 -23.89 4.77
C ARG A 178 -22.70 -23.92 5.13
N SER A 179 -23.11 -24.87 5.92
CA SER A 179 -24.45 -24.87 6.49
C SER A 179 -24.52 -23.74 7.53
N GLY A 180 -25.25 -22.68 7.21
CA GLY A 180 -25.57 -21.65 8.18
C GLY A 180 -26.44 -22.24 9.28
N ALA A 181 -25.92 -22.32 10.52
CA ALA A 181 -26.66 -22.84 11.67
C ALA A 181 -27.61 -21.79 12.28
N GLY A 182 -27.73 -20.62 11.68
CA GLY A 182 -28.56 -19.52 12.15
C GLY A 182 -27.78 -18.35 12.73
N ALA A 183 -28.47 -17.41 13.30
CA ALA A 183 -27.91 -16.23 13.93
C ALA A 183 -28.17 -16.24 15.44
N ILE A 184 -27.13 -15.97 16.23
CA ILE A 184 -27.26 -15.79 17.69
C ILE A 184 -27.19 -14.30 17.97
N ARG A 185 -28.21 -13.76 18.66
CA ARG A 185 -28.22 -12.39 19.17
C ARG A 185 -27.57 -12.34 20.53
N GLU A 186 -26.42 -11.72 20.61
CA GLU A 186 -25.74 -11.49 21.88
C GLU A 186 -25.39 -10.01 22.03
N ARG A 187 -25.90 -9.37 23.08
CA ARG A 187 -25.69 -7.94 23.41
C ARG A 187 -25.99 -6.95 22.27
N GLY A 188 -27.03 -7.23 21.48
CA GLY A 188 -27.43 -6.37 20.36
C GLY A 188 -26.66 -6.58 19.05
N LEU A 189 -25.69 -7.49 19.03
CA LEU A 189 -24.96 -7.92 17.84
C LEU A 189 -25.51 -9.26 17.36
N GLU A 190 -25.81 -9.35 16.07
CA GLU A 190 -26.23 -10.57 15.42
C GLU A 190 -24.98 -11.29 14.88
N LYS A 191 -24.63 -12.43 15.51
CA LYS A 191 -23.51 -13.29 15.09
C LYS A 191 -24.07 -14.43 14.27
N LEU A 192 -23.67 -14.52 13.00
CA LEU A 192 -23.95 -15.68 12.15
C LEU A 192 -23.10 -16.86 12.63
N VAL A 193 -23.76 -17.95 12.99
CA VAL A 193 -23.10 -19.20 13.36
C VAL A 193 -23.07 -20.09 12.13
N ALA A 194 -21.86 -20.38 11.63
CA ALA A 194 -21.65 -21.39 10.59
C ALA A 194 -21.04 -22.63 11.23
N LEU A 195 -21.71 -23.78 11.07
CA LEU A 195 -21.12 -25.07 11.39
C LEU A 195 -20.15 -25.45 10.25
N ARG A 196 -18.88 -25.62 10.60
CA ARG A 196 -17.87 -26.18 9.71
C ARG A 196 -17.38 -27.48 10.31
N GLU A 197 -17.80 -28.57 9.74
CA GLU A 197 -17.20 -29.86 10.05
C GLU A 197 -15.96 -30.04 9.16
N PRO A 198 -14.81 -30.44 9.73
CA PRO A 198 -13.64 -30.75 8.91
C PRO A 198 -13.96 -31.93 8.00
N VAL A 199 -13.68 -31.77 6.72
CA VAL A 199 -13.81 -32.86 5.73
C VAL A 199 -12.47 -33.59 5.72
N ASP A 200 -12.49 -34.83 6.19
CA ASP A 200 -11.35 -35.76 6.12
C ASP A 200 -11.55 -36.82 5.03
N VAL A 201 -10.50 -37.60 4.76
CA VAL A 201 -10.53 -38.67 3.76
C VAL A 201 -11.69 -39.63 4.02
N ALA A 202 -11.87 -40.07 5.27
CA ALA A 202 -12.87 -41.07 5.62
C ALA A 202 -14.32 -40.59 5.45
N ARG A 203 -14.53 -39.28 5.67
CA ARG A 203 -15.83 -38.64 5.42
C ARG A 203 -16.08 -38.46 3.92
N MET A 204 -15.05 -38.10 3.18
CA MET A 204 -15.16 -37.94 1.73
C MET A 204 -15.43 -39.30 1.04
N GLU A 205 -14.76 -40.38 1.44
CA GLU A 205 -14.98 -41.73 0.93
C GLU A 205 -16.42 -42.19 1.10
N ARG A 206 -17.07 -41.90 2.22
CA ARG A 206 -18.46 -42.25 2.55
C ARG A 206 -19.49 -41.28 1.97
N ALA A 207 -19.05 -40.28 1.23
CA ALA A 207 -19.99 -39.33 0.62
C ALA A 207 -20.84 -40.01 -0.43
N ILE A 208 -22.17 -39.86 -0.33
CA ILE A 208 -23.11 -40.34 -1.37
C ILE A 208 -23.05 -39.37 -2.55
N VAL A 209 -22.57 -39.88 -3.68
CA VAL A 209 -22.32 -39.07 -4.89
C VAL A 209 -23.34 -39.33 -6.01
N GLY A 210 -24.21 -40.31 -5.85
CA GLY A 210 -25.25 -40.58 -6.83
C GLY A 210 -26.23 -41.63 -6.37
N TYR A 211 -27.36 -41.73 -7.09
CA TYR A 211 -28.38 -42.75 -6.89
C TYR A 211 -28.73 -43.39 -8.22
N ARG A 212 -28.93 -44.74 -8.24
CA ARG A 212 -29.54 -45.44 -9.36
C ARG A 212 -30.63 -46.35 -8.81
N GLY A 213 -31.87 -46.02 -9.12
CA GLY A 213 -33.01 -46.64 -8.48
C GLY A 213 -33.01 -46.38 -6.96
N SER A 214 -33.02 -47.45 -6.16
CA SER A 214 -32.96 -47.38 -4.71
C SER A 214 -31.54 -47.49 -4.14
N ARG A 215 -30.52 -47.68 -4.97
CA ARG A 215 -29.11 -47.86 -4.53
C ARG A 215 -28.41 -46.51 -4.52
N ALA A 216 -27.84 -46.15 -3.35
CA ALA A 216 -26.90 -45.04 -3.20
C ALA A 216 -25.48 -45.54 -3.48
N PHE A 217 -24.67 -44.69 -4.10
CA PHE A 217 -23.27 -44.98 -4.38
C PHE A 217 -22.40 -44.02 -3.54
N GLU A 218 -21.47 -44.60 -2.80
CA GLU A 218 -20.45 -43.88 -2.07
C GLU A 218 -19.26 -43.54 -3.00
N LEU A 219 -18.55 -42.47 -2.71
CA LEU A 219 -17.41 -42.03 -3.51
C LEU A 219 -16.31 -43.14 -3.59
N ALA A 220 -16.09 -43.85 -2.48
CA ALA A 220 -15.16 -44.98 -2.42
C ALA A 220 -15.47 -46.11 -3.41
N GLU A 221 -16.74 -46.27 -3.88
CA GLU A 221 -17.12 -47.25 -4.88
C GLU A 221 -16.79 -46.79 -6.33
N LEU A 222 -16.47 -45.51 -6.51
CA LEU A 222 -16.27 -44.88 -7.83
C LEU A 222 -14.85 -44.42 -8.07
N GLY A 223 -14.02 -44.43 -7.02
CA GLY A 223 -12.66 -43.94 -7.12
C GLY A 223 -11.91 -43.97 -5.77
N GLU A 224 -10.75 -43.41 -5.75
CA GLU A 224 -9.87 -43.33 -4.59
C GLU A 224 -9.81 -41.87 -4.07
N VAL A 225 -9.90 -41.69 -2.76
CA VAL A 225 -9.69 -40.42 -2.09
C VAL A 225 -8.37 -40.49 -1.33
N ARG A 226 -7.48 -39.59 -1.63
CA ARG A 226 -6.19 -39.51 -0.95
C ARG A 226 -5.84 -38.11 -0.49
N ALA A 227 -5.17 -38.02 0.64
CA ALA A 227 -4.55 -36.77 1.05
C ALA A 227 -3.34 -36.48 0.15
N SER A 228 -3.31 -35.30 -0.42
CA SER A 228 -2.26 -34.85 -1.34
C SER A 228 -1.93 -33.38 -1.06
N PHE A 229 -1.06 -32.81 -1.85
CA PHE A 229 -0.71 -31.40 -1.78
C PHE A 229 -0.92 -30.77 -3.15
N GLU A 230 -1.35 -29.51 -3.13
CA GLU A 230 -1.43 -28.69 -4.34
C GLU A 230 -0.05 -28.61 -5.01
N ASP A 231 -0.02 -28.59 -6.34
CA ASP A 231 1.25 -28.39 -7.05
C ASP A 231 1.76 -26.97 -6.75
N PRO A 232 2.90 -26.81 -6.07
CA PRO A 232 3.42 -25.51 -5.76
C PRO A 232 3.91 -24.85 -7.05
N GLY A 233 3.19 -23.83 -7.52
CA GLY A 233 3.55 -23.11 -8.75
C GLY A 233 4.91 -22.41 -8.68
N TYR A 234 5.53 -22.32 -7.49
CA TYR A 234 6.86 -21.74 -7.25
C TYR A 234 7.44 -22.20 -5.92
N PHE A 235 8.76 -22.16 -5.84
CA PHE A 235 9.52 -22.48 -4.63
C PHE A 235 10.24 -21.23 -4.11
N VAL A 236 10.19 -21.02 -2.81
CA VAL A 236 10.97 -19.98 -2.14
C VAL A 236 12.20 -20.61 -1.50
N ARG A 237 13.38 -20.04 -1.77
CA ARG A 237 14.65 -20.51 -1.22
C ARG A 237 15.42 -19.35 -0.59
N SER A 238 15.91 -19.58 0.63
CA SER A 238 16.87 -18.70 1.28
C SER A 238 18.12 -19.51 1.63
N ASN A 239 19.29 -19.02 1.24
CA ASN A 239 20.58 -19.70 1.46
C ASN A 239 20.61 -21.19 1.02
N GLY A 240 19.95 -21.50 -0.12
CA GLY A 240 19.89 -22.85 -0.68
C GLY A 240 18.89 -23.80 0.00
N ARG A 241 18.20 -23.38 1.05
CA ARG A 241 17.15 -24.14 1.74
C ARG A 241 15.76 -23.69 1.29
N ASN A 242 14.83 -24.63 1.16
CA ASN A 242 13.43 -24.28 0.95
C ASN A 242 12.89 -23.66 2.25
N VAL A 243 12.33 -22.48 2.14
CA VAL A 243 11.73 -21.74 3.26
C VAL A 243 10.32 -21.31 2.90
N ILE A 244 9.58 -20.89 3.91
CA ILE A 244 8.35 -20.17 3.72
C ILE A 244 8.62 -18.70 3.94
N GLN A 245 8.01 -17.87 3.13
CA GLN A 245 8.08 -16.43 3.23
C GLN A 245 6.67 -15.90 3.55
N ILE A 246 6.59 -14.98 4.48
CA ILE A 246 5.34 -14.28 4.80
C ILE A 246 5.49 -12.85 4.33
N GLN A 247 4.60 -12.47 3.42
CA GLN A 247 4.50 -11.14 2.85
C GLN A 247 3.37 -10.40 3.55
N VAL A 248 3.70 -9.27 4.15
CA VAL A 248 2.76 -8.47 4.92
C VAL A 248 2.40 -7.21 4.13
N GLU A 249 1.11 -6.95 4.03
CA GLU A 249 0.56 -5.73 3.45
C GLU A 249 0.06 -4.83 4.57
N LYS A 250 0.35 -3.54 4.48
CA LYS A 250 -0.19 -2.54 5.42
C LYS A 250 -1.55 -2.02 4.97
N ARG A 251 -2.34 -1.52 5.91
CA ARG A 251 -3.58 -0.79 5.57
C ARG A 251 -3.25 0.49 4.83
N SER A 252 -4.11 0.82 3.86
CA SER A 252 -4.04 2.12 3.19
C SER A 252 -4.08 3.26 4.21
N GLY A 253 -3.23 4.27 4.02
CA GLY A 253 -3.09 5.39 4.95
C GLY A 253 -2.35 5.09 6.27
N ALA A 254 -1.96 3.84 6.55
CA ALA A 254 -1.21 3.52 7.77
C ALA A 254 0.25 4.01 7.67
N ASN A 255 0.80 4.45 8.81
CA ASN A 255 2.18 4.92 8.90
C ASN A 255 3.16 3.74 8.72
N SER A 256 3.84 3.69 7.55
CA SER A 256 4.78 2.63 7.19
C SER A 256 5.87 2.40 8.24
N VAL A 257 6.48 3.47 8.76
CA VAL A 257 7.53 3.37 9.79
C VAL A 257 6.97 2.81 11.09
N GLY A 258 5.77 3.26 11.49
CA GLY A 258 5.11 2.80 12.71
C GLY A 258 4.74 1.32 12.64
N VAL A 259 4.11 0.88 11.54
CA VAL A 259 3.70 -0.52 11.33
C VAL A 259 4.91 -1.45 11.26
N SER A 260 5.96 -1.07 10.53
CA SER A 260 7.21 -1.84 10.45
C SER A 260 7.85 -2.01 11.84
N ARG A 261 7.91 -0.96 12.64
CA ARG A 261 8.44 -1.02 14.01
C ARG A 261 7.61 -1.97 14.88
N SER A 262 6.28 -1.89 14.82
CA SER A 262 5.38 -2.78 15.56
C SER A 262 5.54 -4.24 15.14
N LEU A 263 5.72 -4.51 13.84
CA LEU A 263 5.98 -5.86 13.34
C LEU A 263 7.32 -6.40 13.87
N ARG A 264 8.42 -5.61 13.77
CA ARG A 264 9.73 -6.03 14.30
C ARG A 264 9.70 -6.34 15.80
N GLU A 265 8.91 -5.61 16.57
CA GLU A 265 8.72 -5.87 18.01
C GLU A 265 7.82 -7.08 18.27
N ALA A 266 6.90 -7.38 17.35
CA ALA A 266 6.01 -8.53 17.46
C ALA A 266 6.70 -9.87 17.09
N LEU A 267 7.57 -9.87 16.07
CA LEU A 267 8.21 -11.10 15.56
C LEU A 267 8.88 -11.97 16.65
N PRO A 268 9.70 -11.43 17.58
CA PRO A 268 10.30 -12.26 18.64
C PRO A 268 9.25 -12.87 19.59
N ARG A 269 8.14 -12.18 19.80
CA ARG A 269 7.03 -12.68 20.63
C ARG A 269 6.25 -13.77 19.92
N ILE A 270 6.07 -13.63 18.60
CA ILE A 270 5.43 -14.62 17.74
C ILE A 270 6.28 -15.90 17.70
N GLU A 271 7.60 -15.76 17.52
CA GLU A 271 8.57 -16.86 17.53
C GLU A 271 8.48 -17.68 18.82
N GLN A 272 8.46 -17.03 19.98
CA GLN A 272 8.35 -17.68 21.29
C GLN A 272 7.00 -18.39 21.53
N ARG A 273 5.93 -17.92 20.90
CA ARG A 273 4.58 -18.49 21.06
C ARG A 273 4.26 -19.60 20.06
N THR A 274 5.10 -19.78 19.06
CA THR A 274 4.89 -20.81 18.04
C THR A 274 5.32 -22.17 18.57
N PRO A 275 4.52 -23.24 18.39
CA PRO A 275 4.76 -24.54 19.02
C PRO A 275 6.05 -25.24 18.59
N SER A 276 6.59 -24.91 17.43
CA SER A 276 7.80 -25.51 16.86
C SER A 276 8.97 -24.52 16.95
N GLN A 277 10.21 -25.06 16.95
CA GLN A 277 11.39 -24.22 16.81
C GLN A 277 11.40 -23.58 15.42
N VAL A 278 11.00 -22.32 15.37
CA VAL A 278 11.03 -21.48 14.17
C VAL A 278 11.96 -20.30 14.40
N VAL A 279 12.60 -19.86 13.34
CA VAL A 279 13.37 -18.61 13.31
C VAL A 279 12.71 -17.69 12.28
N LEU A 280 12.32 -16.51 12.74
CA LEU A 280 11.71 -15.50 11.88
C LEU A 280 12.78 -14.47 11.48
N LYS A 281 13.10 -14.43 10.20
CA LYS A 281 14.15 -13.56 9.67
C LYS A 281 13.56 -12.53 8.72
N VAL A 282 13.69 -11.26 9.07
CA VAL A 282 13.27 -10.16 8.19
C VAL A 282 14.18 -10.11 6.97
N GLU A 283 13.60 -10.13 5.79
CA GLU A 283 14.28 -10.06 4.51
C GLU A 283 14.13 -8.67 3.89
N GLU A 284 12.91 -8.12 3.90
CA GLU A 284 12.60 -6.79 3.38
C GLU A 284 11.77 -6.01 4.39
N ASP A 285 12.11 -4.75 4.60
CA ASP A 285 11.44 -3.84 5.52
C ASP A 285 11.45 -2.42 4.94
N GLU A 286 10.43 -2.13 4.12
CA GLU A 286 10.26 -0.82 3.50
C GLU A 286 10.15 0.31 4.54
N GLY A 287 9.50 0.01 5.69
CA GLY A 287 9.37 1.00 6.76
C GLY A 287 10.71 1.40 7.38
N ARG A 288 11.63 0.44 7.53
CA ARG A 288 12.99 0.71 7.99
C ARG A 288 13.78 1.51 6.96
N ASP A 289 13.72 1.13 5.70
CA ASP A 289 14.41 1.81 4.62
C ASP A 289 13.92 3.26 4.51
N LEU A 290 12.62 3.47 4.66
CA LEU A 290 12.03 4.81 4.71
C LEU A 290 12.52 5.59 5.93
N GLU A 291 12.57 4.98 7.11
CA GLU A 291 13.10 5.61 8.34
C GLU A 291 14.57 6.03 8.16
N GLU A 292 15.40 5.18 7.56
CA GLU A 292 16.81 5.48 7.27
C GLU A 292 16.93 6.61 6.25
N LYS A 293 16.17 6.60 5.17
CA LYS A 293 16.15 7.68 4.16
C LYS A 293 15.70 9.01 4.76
N LEU A 294 14.66 9.01 5.62
CA LEU A 294 14.20 10.22 6.29
C LEU A 294 15.27 10.77 7.25
N ARG A 295 15.94 9.91 8.01
CA ARG A 295 17.03 10.30 8.89
C ARG A 295 18.20 10.92 8.11
N ASP A 296 18.57 10.31 7.00
CA ASP A 296 19.62 10.82 6.11
C ASP A 296 19.26 12.19 5.52
N LEU A 297 18.01 12.37 5.10
CA LEU A 297 17.53 13.66 4.61
C LEU A 297 17.60 14.75 5.66
N VAL A 298 17.14 14.47 6.89
CA VAL A 298 17.23 15.40 8.00
C VAL A 298 18.69 15.73 8.30
N GLY A 299 19.57 14.72 8.32
CA GLY A 299 21.01 14.93 8.52
C GLY A 299 21.62 15.83 7.46
N ARG A 300 21.31 15.58 6.18
CA ARG A 300 21.77 16.43 5.06
C ARG A 300 21.22 17.85 5.15
N SER A 301 19.94 18.01 5.49
CA SER A 301 19.31 19.32 5.66
C SER A 301 19.99 20.14 6.77
N ILE A 302 20.33 19.51 7.90
CA ILE A 302 21.09 20.14 8.98
C ILE A 302 22.51 20.52 8.50
N ALA A 303 23.19 19.63 7.77
CA ALA A 303 24.52 19.92 7.24
C ALA A 303 24.50 21.10 6.26
N ILE A 304 23.49 21.17 5.39
CA ILE A 304 23.28 22.31 4.48
C ILE A 304 23.03 23.59 5.26
N LEU A 305 22.21 23.55 6.31
CA LEU A 305 21.92 24.71 7.16
C LEU A 305 23.19 25.22 7.86
N ILE A 306 24.05 24.31 8.35
CA ILE A 306 25.33 24.67 8.98
C ILE A 306 26.28 25.27 7.93
N LEU A 307 26.38 24.68 6.74
CA LEU A 307 27.21 25.23 5.66
C LEU A 307 26.76 26.62 5.25
N LEU A 308 25.45 26.83 5.12
CA LEU A 308 24.84 28.13 4.84
C LEU A 308 25.13 29.16 5.96
N PHE A 309 25.02 28.75 7.22
CA PHE A 309 25.38 29.59 8.34
C PHE A 309 26.83 30.03 8.24
N LEU A 310 27.76 29.13 7.98
CA LEU A 310 29.20 29.45 7.84
C LEU A 310 29.46 30.39 6.66
N LEU A 311 28.82 30.13 5.51
CA LEU A 311 28.93 30.98 4.33
C LEU A 311 28.43 32.40 4.61
N LEU A 312 27.27 32.53 5.28
CA LEU A 312 26.71 33.81 5.66
C LEU A 312 27.57 34.55 6.68
N VAL A 313 28.16 33.85 7.65
CA VAL A 313 29.10 34.45 8.58
C VAL A 313 30.32 35.00 7.86
N LEU A 314 30.85 34.26 6.87
CA LEU A 314 31.98 34.70 6.08
C LEU A 314 31.63 35.92 5.22
N THR A 315 30.45 35.97 4.63
CA THR A 315 29.98 37.05 3.77
C THR A 315 29.62 38.30 4.57
N LEU A 316 28.83 38.18 5.62
CA LEU A 316 28.32 39.29 6.43
C LEU A 316 29.31 39.73 7.49
N ARG A 317 30.34 38.92 7.79
CA ARG A 317 31.36 39.13 8.81
C ARG A 317 30.82 39.51 10.21
N ARG A 318 29.56 39.17 10.49
CA ARG A 318 28.85 39.43 11.74
C ARG A 318 27.92 38.28 12.12
N VAL A 319 28.28 37.50 13.11
CA VAL A 319 27.52 36.32 13.58
C VAL A 319 26.09 36.71 14.02
N GLN A 320 25.89 37.91 14.61
CA GLN A 320 24.55 38.35 15.04
C GLN A 320 23.57 38.51 13.88
N LEU A 321 24.02 39.07 12.75
CA LEU A 321 23.18 39.27 11.57
C LEU A 321 22.86 37.93 10.94
N THR A 322 23.83 37.02 10.83
CA THR A 322 23.64 35.68 10.36
C THR A 322 22.63 34.91 11.23
N ALA A 323 22.71 35.03 12.55
CA ALA A 323 21.76 34.37 13.45
C ALA A 323 20.32 34.86 13.25
N ILE A 324 20.11 36.13 12.92
CA ILE A 324 18.78 36.67 12.61
C ILE A 324 18.23 36.01 11.32
N VAL A 325 19.05 35.88 10.27
CA VAL A 325 18.63 35.20 9.02
C VAL A 325 18.25 33.76 9.26
N VAL A 326 19.11 33.02 9.97
CA VAL A 326 18.84 31.63 10.30
C VAL A 326 17.57 31.45 11.15
N ALA A 327 17.39 32.36 12.15
CA ALA A 327 16.17 32.36 12.96
C ALA A 327 14.91 32.61 12.10
N SER A 328 14.98 33.51 11.11
CA SER A 328 13.86 33.77 10.21
C SER A 328 13.49 32.55 9.39
N ILE A 329 14.49 31.77 8.93
CA ILE A 329 14.26 30.49 8.21
C ILE A 329 13.57 29.46 9.11
N LEU A 330 14.07 29.33 10.37
CA LEU A 330 13.47 28.39 11.32
C LEU A 330 12.02 28.77 11.66
N VAL A 331 11.72 30.06 11.81
CA VAL A 331 10.33 30.50 12.01
C VAL A 331 9.46 30.21 10.80
N SER A 332 9.96 30.47 9.58
CA SER A 332 9.25 30.15 8.35
C SER A 332 8.98 28.62 8.20
N LEU A 333 9.95 27.80 8.61
CA LEU A 333 9.82 26.35 8.65
C LEU A 333 8.71 25.91 9.61
N VAL A 334 8.69 26.44 10.81
CA VAL A 334 7.66 26.14 11.81
C VAL A 334 6.28 26.55 11.31
N ILE A 335 6.16 27.72 10.67
CA ILE A 335 4.89 28.16 10.06
C ILE A 335 4.46 27.21 8.95
N CYS A 336 5.38 26.79 8.07
CA CYS A 336 5.10 25.85 6.98
C CYS A 336 4.63 24.49 7.51
N LEU A 337 5.33 23.91 8.49
CA LEU A 337 4.93 22.64 9.12
C LEU A 337 3.59 22.75 9.86
N SER A 338 3.33 23.89 10.51
CA SER A 338 2.04 24.15 11.14
C SER A 338 0.91 24.19 10.10
N LEU A 339 1.17 24.83 8.95
CA LEU A 339 0.20 24.87 7.87
C LEU A 339 -0.09 23.48 7.29
N PHE A 340 0.95 22.64 7.13
CA PHE A 340 0.77 21.24 6.71
C PHE A 340 -0.14 20.48 7.69
N TYR A 341 0.09 20.67 8.99
CA TYR A 341 -0.74 20.05 10.04
C TYR A 341 -2.21 20.49 9.94
N PHE A 342 -2.48 21.79 9.79
CA PHE A 342 -3.84 22.32 9.68
C PHE A 342 -4.55 21.92 8.39
N LEU A 343 -3.82 21.74 7.29
CA LEU A 343 -4.36 21.31 6.01
C LEU A 343 -4.46 19.78 5.88
N GLY A 344 -4.01 19.03 6.89
CA GLY A 344 -4.02 17.56 6.86
C GLY A 344 -3.02 16.96 5.86
N LEU A 345 -2.01 17.74 5.43
CA LEU A 345 -0.99 17.27 4.49
C LEU A 345 0.01 16.36 5.20
N SER A 346 0.28 15.20 4.61
CA SER A 346 1.25 14.26 5.15
C SER A 346 2.69 14.74 4.94
N VAL A 347 3.51 14.59 5.99
CA VAL A 347 4.96 14.81 5.88
C VAL A 347 5.59 13.52 5.35
N ASN A 348 5.97 13.52 4.08
CA ASN A 348 6.56 12.39 3.38
C ASN A 348 7.92 12.78 2.75
N PHE A 349 8.56 11.81 2.07
CA PHE A 349 9.85 12.04 1.40
C PHE A 349 9.80 13.20 0.38
N ILE A 350 8.71 13.33 -0.38
CA ILE A 350 8.56 14.38 -1.40
C ILE A 350 8.43 15.74 -0.73
N THR A 351 7.58 15.86 0.31
CA THR A 351 7.38 17.13 1.03
C THR A 351 8.66 17.58 1.74
N ILE A 352 9.44 16.67 2.35
CA ILE A 352 10.72 17.01 2.99
C ILE A 352 11.77 17.41 1.94
N SER A 353 11.81 16.72 0.79
CA SER A 353 12.71 17.08 -0.32
C SER A 353 12.38 18.46 -0.87
N GLY A 354 11.08 18.75 -1.10
CA GLY A 354 10.60 20.06 -1.53
C GLY A 354 10.96 21.16 -0.50
N LEU A 355 10.76 20.88 0.78
CA LEU A 355 11.10 21.81 1.85
C LEU A 355 12.60 22.12 1.88
N THR A 356 13.45 21.12 1.62
CA THR A 356 14.92 21.32 1.54
C THR A 356 15.31 22.25 0.39
N VAL A 357 14.66 22.14 -0.75
CA VAL A 357 14.87 23.07 -1.89
C VAL A 357 14.38 24.47 -1.55
N CYS A 358 13.25 24.59 -0.84
CA CYS A 358 12.70 25.88 -0.42
C CYS A 358 13.64 26.64 0.54
N PHE A 359 14.52 25.97 1.30
CA PHE A 359 15.48 26.66 2.16
C PHE A 359 16.38 27.63 1.41
N GLY A 360 16.84 27.27 0.21
CA GLY A 360 17.64 28.16 -0.64
C GLY A 360 16.88 29.44 -1.02
N MET A 361 15.62 29.30 -1.46
CA MET A 361 14.79 30.43 -1.86
C MET A 361 14.40 31.35 -0.68
N LEU A 362 14.16 30.79 0.48
CA LEU A 362 13.88 31.56 1.71
C LEU A 362 15.09 32.40 2.15
N LEU A 363 16.30 31.84 1.96
CA LEU A 363 17.56 32.52 2.26
C LEU A 363 17.75 33.76 1.40
N ASP A 364 17.52 33.66 0.09
CA ASP A 364 17.73 34.78 -0.84
C ASP A 364 16.90 35.99 -0.46
N ASN A 365 15.64 35.81 -0.10
CA ASN A 365 14.76 36.88 0.33
C ASN A 365 15.26 37.52 1.64
N SER A 366 15.71 36.71 2.60
CA SER A 366 16.21 37.19 3.88
C SER A 366 17.53 37.95 3.73
N ILE A 367 18.41 37.51 2.83
CA ILE A 367 19.68 38.19 2.52
C ILE A 367 19.42 39.56 1.87
N LEU A 368 18.49 39.65 0.90
CA LEU A 368 18.11 40.90 0.22
C LEU A 368 17.60 41.94 1.20
N VAL A 369 16.72 41.57 2.12
CA VAL A 369 16.22 42.48 3.16
C VAL A 369 17.35 42.98 4.05
N LEU A 370 18.20 42.05 4.51
CA LEU A 370 19.30 42.40 5.40
C LEU A 370 20.33 43.31 4.73
N ASP A 371 20.66 43.02 3.46
CA ASP A 371 21.63 43.87 2.70
C ASP A 371 21.07 45.27 2.46
N SER A 372 19.78 45.40 2.12
CA SER A 372 19.12 46.70 1.98
C SER A 372 19.14 47.50 3.27
N ILE A 373 18.81 46.87 4.40
CA ILE A 373 18.88 47.52 5.75
C ILE A 373 20.33 47.91 6.06
N HIS A 374 21.29 47.05 5.80
CA HIS A 374 22.70 47.29 6.11
C HIS A 374 23.26 48.45 5.30
N ARG A 375 23.00 48.52 4.00
CA ARG A 375 23.40 49.63 3.14
C ARG A 375 22.83 50.98 3.61
N ARG A 376 21.58 51.02 4.06
CA ARG A 376 20.96 52.21 4.60
C ARG A 376 21.58 52.65 5.93
N ILE A 377 21.86 51.73 6.83
CA ILE A 377 22.52 52.01 8.10
C ILE A 377 23.95 52.53 7.86
N GLU A 378 24.70 51.99 6.89
CA GLU A 378 26.02 52.49 6.53
C GLU A 378 26.00 53.87 5.89
N ALA A 379 25.04 54.13 5.00
CA ALA A 379 24.88 55.43 4.36
C ALA A 379 24.60 56.55 5.40
N LEU A 380 23.71 56.26 6.33
CA LEU A 380 23.42 57.17 7.45
C LEU A 380 24.60 57.27 8.46
N GLY A 381 25.33 56.17 8.61
CA GLY A 381 26.45 56.08 9.58
C GLY A 381 27.66 56.93 9.24
N ARG A 382 27.86 57.30 7.99
CA ARG A 382 28.95 58.17 7.55
C ARG A 382 28.64 59.65 7.74
N ALA A 383 27.35 60.03 7.68
CA ALA A 383 26.96 61.42 7.74
C ALA A 383 26.63 61.93 9.15
N GLU A 384 26.18 61.09 10.08
CA GLU A 384 25.47 61.52 11.28
C GLU A 384 26.01 60.95 12.60
N LYS A 385 26.99 60.05 12.61
CA LYS A 385 27.44 59.32 13.81
C LYS A 385 28.24 60.14 14.84
N ALA A 386 28.66 61.34 14.51
CA ALA A 386 29.60 62.10 15.34
C ALA A 386 28.95 62.86 16.57
N GLY A 387 27.62 62.97 16.64
CA GLY A 387 26.96 63.77 17.67
C GLY A 387 25.69 63.26 18.32
N LEU A 388 25.15 62.07 17.92
CA LEU A 388 23.81 61.67 18.35
C LEU A 388 23.77 60.94 19.70
N SER A 389 22.74 61.30 20.49
CA SER A 389 22.37 60.63 21.75
C SER A 389 21.99 59.12 21.45
N ARG A 390 22.20 58.27 22.47
CA ARG A 390 21.82 56.80 22.35
C ARG A 390 20.36 56.59 21.90
N ARG A 391 19.40 57.41 22.34
CA ARG A 391 18.00 57.34 21.95
C ARG A 391 17.79 57.71 20.47
N SER A 392 18.50 58.72 19.97
CA SER A 392 18.46 59.11 18.56
C SER A 392 19.04 58.03 17.64
N LYS A 393 20.10 57.33 18.06
CA LYS A 393 20.69 56.19 17.33
C LYS A 393 19.71 55.04 17.17
N ILE A 394 18.92 54.71 18.21
CA ILE A 394 17.90 53.67 18.17
C ILE A 394 16.75 54.07 17.24
N ARG A 395 16.32 55.33 17.24
CA ARG A 395 15.27 55.86 16.36
C ARG A 395 15.68 55.78 14.88
N VAL A 396 16.86 56.27 14.57
CA VAL A 396 17.44 56.23 13.21
C VAL A 396 17.63 54.79 12.73
N ALA A 397 18.08 53.89 13.59
CA ALA A 397 18.18 52.47 13.23
C ALA A 397 16.81 51.86 12.94
N ARG A 398 15.78 52.15 13.74
CA ARG A 398 14.40 51.68 13.49
C ARG A 398 13.82 52.21 12.19
N GLU A 399 14.00 53.50 11.91
CA GLU A 399 13.56 54.13 10.66
C GLU A 399 14.30 53.53 9.45
N SER A 400 15.58 53.23 9.56
CA SER A 400 16.38 52.55 8.53
C SER A 400 15.93 51.13 8.26
N VAL A 401 15.54 50.39 9.31
CA VAL A 401 14.98 49.03 9.16
C VAL A 401 13.66 49.07 8.40
N VAL A 402 12.73 49.93 8.81
CA VAL A 402 11.41 50.05 8.17
C VAL A 402 11.55 50.47 6.70
N ALA A 403 12.35 51.48 6.44
CA ALA A 403 12.54 52.00 5.10
C ALA A 403 13.35 51.04 4.21
N GLY A 404 14.40 50.37 4.75
CA GLY A 404 15.17 49.38 4.01
C GLY A 404 14.39 48.14 3.66
N THR A 405 13.45 47.72 4.51
CA THR A 405 12.51 46.63 4.19
C THR A 405 11.52 47.07 3.12
N GLY A 406 11.03 48.32 3.17
CA GLY A 406 10.13 48.87 2.17
C GLY A 406 10.72 48.91 0.75
N ASP A 407 12.01 49.21 0.61
CA ASP A 407 12.68 49.29 -0.70
C ASP A 407 12.73 47.98 -1.44
N VAL A 408 12.79 46.86 -0.74
CA VAL A 408 12.91 45.52 -1.33
C VAL A 408 11.59 44.71 -1.33
N MET A 409 10.55 45.27 -0.71
CA MET A 409 9.26 44.55 -0.57
C MET A 409 8.63 44.22 -1.93
N PHE A 410 8.60 45.18 -2.86
CA PHE A 410 8.06 44.96 -4.18
C PHE A 410 8.86 43.93 -5.04
N PRO A 411 10.20 44.04 -5.11
CA PRO A 411 11.02 43.03 -5.76
C PRO A 411 10.82 41.63 -5.19
N ILE A 412 10.78 41.46 -3.87
CA ILE A 412 10.57 40.17 -3.21
C ILE A 412 9.18 39.62 -3.48
N LEU A 413 8.13 40.45 -3.43
CA LEU A 413 6.78 40.06 -3.81
C LEU A 413 6.71 39.57 -5.27
N ALA A 414 7.35 40.31 -6.18
CA ALA A 414 7.37 39.95 -7.60
C ALA A 414 8.07 38.60 -7.84
N THR A 415 9.25 38.40 -7.27
CA THR A 415 10.00 37.12 -7.40
C THR A 415 9.27 35.97 -6.75
N THR A 416 8.68 36.15 -5.57
CA THR A 416 7.89 35.13 -4.88
C THR A 416 6.64 34.77 -5.69
N LEU A 417 5.92 35.77 -6.20
CA LEU A 417 4.74 35.52 -7.03
C LEU A 417 5.09 34.79 -8.34
N THR A 418 6.21 35.17 -8.99
CA THR A 418 6.70 34.47 -10.19
C THR A 418 7.02 33.01 -9.88
N THR A 419 7.67 32.74 -8.75
CA THR A 419 7.97 31.37 -8.31
C THR A 419 6.68 30.58 -8.04
N VAL A 420 5.72 31.17 -7.32
CA VAL A 420 4.40 30.53 -7.08
C VAL A 420 3.69 30.22 -8.38
N VAL A 421 3.66 31.15 -9.34
CA VAL A 421 3.04 30.92 -10.67
C VAL A 421 3.77 29.82 -11.44
N ALA A 422 5.11 29.77 -11.38
CA ALA A 422 5.88 28.72 -12.01
C ALA A 422 5.52 27.32 -11.43
N PHE A 423 5.43 27.20 -10.10
CA PHE A 423 5.01 25.97 -9.45
C PHE A 423 3.52 25.66 -9.64
N PHE A 424 2.67 26.67 -9.78
CA PHE A 424 1.24 26.49 -10.03
C PHE A 424 0.95 25.76 -11.35
N SER A 425 1.88 25.81 -12.32
CA SER A 425 1.77 25.08 -13.57
C SER A 425 1.73 23.55 -13.35
N PHE A 426 2.31 23.02 -12.27
CA PHE A 426 2.27 21.60 -11.94
C PHE A 426 0.86 21.12 -11.54
N ILE A 427 -0.03 21.99 -11.07
CA ILE A 427 -1.42 21.65 -10.77
C ILE A 427 -2.20 21.25 -12.03
N PHE A 428 -1.79 21.76 -13.19
CA PHE A 428 -2.41 21.44 -14.47
C PHE A 428 -1.83 20.18 -15.14
N LEU A 429 -0.83 19.54 -14.53
CA LEU A 429 -0.36 18.26 -15.03
C LEU A 429 -1.48 17.22 -14.90
N SER A 430 -1.85 16.61 -16.02
CA SER A 430 -2.85 15.55 -16.11
C SER A 430 -2.18 14.20 -16.43
N GLY A 431 -2.86 13.11 -16.10
CA GLY A 431 -2.38 11.76 -16.37
C GLY A 431 -1.30 11.27 -15.40
N ARG A 432 -0.49 10.29 -15.83
CA ARG A 432 0.53 9.65 -14.98
C ARG A 432 1.56 10.61 -14.38
N LEU A 433 1.87 11.70 -15.08
CA LEU A 433 2.82 12.72 -14.59
C LEU A 433 2.30 13.48 -13.37
N ALA A 434 0.99 13.65 -13.22
CA ALA A 434 0.39 14.28 -12.05
C ALA A 434 0.56 13.44 -10.75
N LEU A 435 1.03 12.20 -10.86
CA LEU A 435 1.27 11.29 -9.76
C LEU A 435 2.65 11.46 -9.14
N TYR A 436 3.58 12.10 -9.87
CA TYR A 436 4.97 12.30 -9.42
C TYR A 436 5.16 13.67 -8.77
N TYR A 437 4.20 14.59 -8.88
CA TYR A 437 4.25 15.97 -8.39
C TYR A 437 3.01 16.34 -7.56
#